data_79910e905215a00d0193d8222e61223c
#
_entry.id   79910e905215a00d0193d8222e61223c
#
_cell.length_a   1.000
_cell.length_b   1.000
_cell.length_c   1.000
_cell.angle_alpha   90.00
_cell.angle_beta   90.00
_cell.angle_gamma   90.00
#
_symmetry.space_group_name_H-M   'P 1'
#
loop_
_entity.id
_entity.type
_entity.pdbx_description
1 polymer ?
#
loop_
_entity_poly.entity_id
_entity_poly.type
_entity_poly.pdbx_seq_one_letter_code
_entity_poly.pdbx_strand_id
1 'polypeptide(L)'
;MELNQYEIVLVNLDPTIGSEIKKTRPCLIISPNEMNKFLQTLIIAPITSTSKAYPTRIEIKGKETKGWAVIDQIRTVDRRRITKNFGKISEKEILKIKEVLKETFVD
;
A
#
# COMPACT_ATOMS: atom_id res chain seq x y z
N MET A 1 -9.25 0.11 15.23
CA MET A 1 -9.22 0.83 13.95
C MET A 1 -9.67 -0.09 12.83
N GLU A 2 -10.66 0.32 12.08
CA GLU A 2 -11.12 -0.44 10.93
C GLU A 2 -10.19 -0.20 9.74
N LEU A 3 -9.78 -1.27 9.08
CA LEU A 3 -8.80 -1.24 7.99
C LEU A 3 -9.39 -1.94 6.76
N ASN A 4 -9.65 -1.16 5.72
CA ASN A 4 -10.29 -1.67 4.51
C ASN A 4 -9.34 -1.65 3.31
N GLN A 5 -9.57 -2.59 2.39
CA GLN A 5 -8.81 -2.66 1.14
C GLN A 5 -8.85 -1.32 0.40
N TYR A 6 -7.70 -0.92 -0.15
CA TYR A 6 -7.49 0.32 -0.90
C TYR A 6 -7.57 1.60 -0.08
N GLU A 7 -7.51 1.50 1.23
CA GLU A 7 -7.28 2.67 2.08
C GLU A 7 -5.79 2.94 2.23
N ILE A 8 -5.45 4.20 2.40
CA ILE A 8 -4.06 4.62 2.68
C ILE A 8 -3.90 4.71 4.18
N VAL A 9 -2.89 4.05 4.72
CA VAL A 9 -2.59 4.02 6.15
C VAL A 9 -1.13 4.38 6.41
N LEU A 10 -0.85 4.91 7.58
CA LEU A 10 0.51 5.21 8.00
C LEU A 10 1.09 3.99 8.71
N VAL A 11 2.21 3.49 8.21
CA VAL A 11 2.81 2.24 8.69
C VAL A 11 4.28 2.43 9.03
N ASN A 12 4.68 1.92 10.18
CA ASN A 12 6.10 1.82 10.53
C ASN A 12 6.67 0.58 9.84
N LEU A 13 7.51 0.79 8.84
CA LEU A 13 8.09 -0.29 8.02
C LEU A 13 9.40 -0.85 8.58
N ASP A 14 10.04 -0.17 9.51
CA ASP A 14 11.30 -0.62 10.08
C ASP A 14 11.08 -1.77 11.08
N PRO A 15 12.05 -2.70 11.20
CA PRO A 15 13.33 -2.74 10.50
C PRO A 15 13.23 -3.27 9.07
N THR A 16 14.07 -2.75 8.19
CA THR A 16 14.18 -3.16 6.79
C THR A 16 15.64 -3.42 6.42
N ILE A 17 15.84 -4.04 5.26
CA ILE A 17 17.19 -4.41 4.80
C ILE A 17 17.45 -3.85 3.40
N GLY A 18 18.59 -3.22 3.21
CA GLY A 18 19.08 -2.79 1.91
C GLY A 18 18.13 -1.86 1.15
N SER A 19 17.68 -2.30 -0.02
CA SER A 19 16.85 -1.49 -0.92
C SER A 19 15.37 -1.47 -0.58
N GLU A 20 14.95 -2.15 0.49
CA GLU A 20 13.56 -2.09 0.95
C GLU A 20 13.20 -0.68 1.39
N ILE A 21 11.98 -0.26 1.08
CA ILE A 21 11.46 1.03 1.52
C ILE A 21 11.29 1.00 3.03
N LYS A 22 11.81 2.02 3.70
CA LYS A 22 11.96 2.05 5.16
C LYS A 22 11.26 3.25 5.81
N LYS A 23 11.32 3.30 7.15
CA LYS A 23 10.75 4.35 8.00
C LYS A 23 9.23 4.25 8.07
N THR A 24 8.61 5.24 8.70
CA THR A 24 7.17 5.36 8.76
C THR A 24 6.70 6.07 7.49
N ARG A 25 5.82 5.40 6.75
CA ARG A 25 5.35 5.91 5.45
C ARG A 25 3.88 5.62 5.24
N PRO A 26 3.23 6.41 4.41
CA PRO A 26 1.92 6.04 3.89
C PRO A 26 2.05 4.76 3.07
N CYS A 27 1.08 3.87 3.23
CA CYS A 27 1.04 2.60 2.50
C CYS A 27 -0.40 2.34 2.06
N LEU A 28 -0.56 1.65 0.94
CA LEU A 28 -1.87 1.27 0.44
C LEU A 28 -2.19 -0.14 0.90
N ILE A 29 -3.37 -0.35 1.49
CA ILE A 29 -3.83 -1.68 1.88
C ILE A 29 -4.24 -2.43 0.61
N ILE A 30 -3.61 -3.57 0.36
CA ILE A 30 -3.85 -4.41 -0.81
C ILE A 30 -4.75 -5.59 -0.45
N SER A 31 -4.63 -6.11 0.79
CA SER A 31 -5.37 -7.30 1.21
C SER A 31 -6.88 -7.06 1.32
N PRO A 32 -7.69 -8.08 1.01
CA PRO A 32 -9.14 -7.94 1.03
C PRO A 32 -9.68 -7.81 2.45
N ASN A 33 -10.91 -7.26 2.55
CA ASN A 33 -11.54 -6.97 3.84
C ASN A 33 -11.72 -8.21 4.71
N GLU A 34 -12.00 -9.36 4.13
CA GLU A 34 -12.13 -10.62 4.88
C GLU A 34 -10.84 -10.95 5.61
N MET A 35 -9.70 -10.79 4.94
CA MET A 35 -8.40 -11.00 5.54
C MET A 35 -8.12 -9.96 6.63
N ASN A 36 -8.40 -8.69 6.33
CA ASN A 36 -8.13 -7.58 7.25
C ASN A 36 -8.93 -7.67 8.55
N LYS A 37 -10.12 -8.25 8.47
CA LYS A 37 -11.01 -8.44 9.62
C LYS A 37 -10.51 -9.51 10.60
N PHE A 38 -10.00 -10.61 10.06
CA PHE A 38 -9.77 -11.81 10.84
C PHE A 38 -8.30 -12.08 11.18
N LEU A 39 -7.35 -11.50 10.44
CA LEU A 39 -5.93 -11.71 10.69
C LEU A 39 -5.30 -10.53 11.42
N GLN A 40 -4.21 -10.81 12.12
CA GLN A 40 -3.40 -9.77 12.78
C GLN A 40 -2.46 -9.10 11.80
N THR A 41 -2.44 -9.55 10.54
CA THR A 41 -1.55 -9.03 9.50
C THR A 41 -2.35 -8.51 8.32
N LEU A 42 -1.75 -7.57 7.59
CA LEU A 42 -2.29 -7.03 6.34
C LEU A 42 -1.19 -7.04 5.30
N ILE A 43 -1.59 -7.06 4.03
CA ILE A 43 -0.66 -6.89 2.92
C ILE A 43 -0.78 -5.45 2.44
N ILE A 44 0.37 -4.76 2.39
CA ILE A 44 0.41 -3.35 1.99
C ILE A 44 1.42 -3.11 0.88
N ALA A 45 1.23 -2.02 0.14
CA ALA A 45 2.19 -1.50 -0.82
C ALA A 45 2.67 -0.14 -0.31
N PRO A 46 3.98 0.05 -0.10
CA PRO A 46 4.49 1.34 0.34
C PRO A 46 4.25 2.43 -0.72
N ILE A 47 4.04 3.66 -0.26
CA ILE A 47 3.90 4.83 -1.13
C ILE A 47 5.14 5.69 -0.94
N THR A 48 5.85 5.99 -2.04
CA THR A 48 7.02 6.87 -2.02
C THR A 48 6.69 8.22 -2.64
N SER A 49 7.34 9.27 -2.16
CA SER A 49 7.13 10.62 -2.70
C SER A 49 7.76 10.81 -4.07
N THR A 50 8.78 10.02 -4.39
CA THR A 50 9.49 10.10 -5.66
C THR A 50 9.68 8.72 -6.25
N SER A 51 9.52 8.60 -7.55
CA SER A 51 9.77 7.35 -8.28
C SER A 51 9.95 7.63 -9.75
N LYS A 52 10.65 6.74 -10.44
CA LYS A 52 10.62 6.68 -11.89
C LYS A 52 9.33 5.97 -12.30
N ALA A 53 8.86 6.24 -13.50
CA ALA A 53 7.62 5.67 -14.02
C ALA A 53 7.79 4.20 -14.44
N TYR A 54 8.03 3.31 -13.48
CA TYR A 54 8.06 1.87 -13.74
C TYR A 54 6.63 1.32 -13.86
N PRO A 55 6.42 0.24 -14.64
CA PRO A 55 5.08 -0.36 -14.79
C PRO A 55 4.45 -0.81 -13.47
N THR A 56 5.26 -1.17 -12.47
CA THR A 56 4.80 -1.64 -11.17
C THR A 56 4.54 -0.52 -10.18
N ARG A 57 4.65 0.73 -10.61
CA ARG A 57 4.48 1.90 -9.72
C ARG A 57 3.38 2.78 -10.22
N ILE A 58 2.40 3.03 -9.37
CA ILE A 58 1.18 3.74 -9.73
C ILE A 58 1.07 5.03 -8.94
N GLU A 59 0.89 6.13 -9.64
CA GLU A 59 0.75 7.44 -9.03
C GLU A 59 -0.56 7.54 -8.26
N ILE A 60 -0.48 7.98 -7.00
CA ILE A 60 -1.62 8.22 -6.12
C ILE A 60 -1.71 9.72 -5.86
N LYS A 61 -2.88 10.30 -6.14
CA LYS A 61 -3.14 11.73 -5.98
C LYS A 61 -4.24 11.97 -4.95
N GLY A 62 -3.96 11.62 -3.70
CA GLY A 62 -4.89 11.86 -2.60
C GLY A 62 -4.84 13.29 -2.10
N LYS A 63 -5.79 13.64 -1.24
CA LYS A 63 -5.85 14.97 -0.63
C LYS A 63 -4.68 15.19 0.34
N GLU A 64 -4.40 14.21 1.18
CA GLU A 64 -3.34 14.28 2.19
C GLU A 64 -2.08 13.53 1.79
N THR A 65 -2.20 12.58 0.86
CA THR A 65 -1.09 11.71 0.48
C THR A 65 -0.93 11.69 -1.03
N LYS A 66 0.22 12.11 -1.49
CA LYS A 66 0.60 12.05 -2.90
C LYS A 66 1.89 11.25 -3.03
N GLY A 67 1.97 10.43 -4.05
CA GLY A 67 3.18 9.64 -4.30
C GLY A 67 2.91 8.49 -5.23
N TRP A 68 3.77 7.50 -5.15
CA TRP A 68 3.72 6.32 -6.02
C TRP A 68 3.57 5.07 -5.18
N ALA A 69 2.51 4.32 -5.39
CA ALA A 69 2.33 3.00 -4.78
C ALA A 69 3.31 2.03 -5.45
N VAL A 70 4.16 1.40 -4.65
CA VAL A 70 5.23 0.52 -5.14
C VAL A 70 4.77 -0.93 -5.05
N ILE A 71 4.14 -1.40 -6.11
CA ILE A 71 3.54 -2.74 -6.15
C ILE A 71 4.61 -3.84 -6.10
N ASP A 72 5.79 -3.56 -6.63
CA ASP A 72 6.91 -4.51 -6.58
C ASP A 72 7.50 -4.68 -5.17
N GLN A 73 7.08 -3.89 -4.19
CA GLN A 73 7.50 -4.03 -2.80
C GLN A 73 6.33 -4.29 -1.83
N ILE A 74 5.30 -4.96 -2.29
CA ILE A 74 4.22 -5.35 -1.37
C ILE A 74 4.79 -6.27 -0.29
N ARG A 75 4.26 -6.13 0.92
CA ARG A 75 4.70 -6.94 2.05
C ARG A 75 3.61 -7.10 3.08
N THR A 76 3.74 -8.13 3.90
CA THR A 76 2.86 -8.36 5.04
C THR A 76 3.40 -7.62 6.25
N VAL A 77 2.51 -6.91 6.95
CA VAL A 77 2.85 -6.21 8.19
C VAL A 77 1.84 -6.56 9.27
N ASP A 78 2.29 -6.51 10.52
CA ASP A 78 1.41 -6.65 11.67
C ASP A 78 0.58 -5.37 11.79
N ARG A 79 -0.73 -5.52 12.10
CA ARG A 79 -1.62 -4.35 12.21
C ARG A 79 -1.21 -3.36 13.29
N ARG A 80 -0.43 -3.78 14.28
CA ARG A 80 0.10 -2.89 15.31
C ARG A 80 1.08 -1.85 14.76
N ARG A 81 1.60 -2.05 13.56
CA ARG A 81 2.47 -1.09 12.89
C ARG A 81 1.70 0.07 12.26
N ILE A 82 0.38 -0.03 12.22
CA ILE A 82 -0.49 0.98 11.58
C ILE A 82 -0.98 1.96 12.65
N THR A 83 -0.76 3.25 12.40
CA THR A 83 -1.06 4.30 13.38
C THR A 83 -2.13 5.29 12.92
N LYS A 84 -2.40 5.40 11.62
CA LYS A 84 -3.35 6.37 11.09
C LYS A 84 -3.96 5.88 9.79
N ASN A 85 -5.23 6.20 9.55
CA ASN A 85 -5.94 5.89 8.32
C ASN A 85 -6.32 7.19 7.62
N PHE A 86 -5.90 7.35 6.37
CA PHE A 86 -6.16 8.54 5.55
C PHE A 86 -7.37 8.39 4.62
N GLY A 87 -7.98 7.21 4.58
CA GLY A 87 -9.12 6.94 3.73
C GLY A 87 -8.77 6.29 2.40
N LYS A 88 -9.81 6.05 1.61
CA LYS A 88 -9.75 5.24 0.38
C LYS A 88 -9.27 6.06 -0.82
N ILE A 89 -8.53 5.41 -1.72
CA ILE A 89 -8.13 6.01 -3.00
C ILE A 89 -9.36 6.03 -3.95
N SER A 90 -9.23 6.73 -5.07
CA SER A 90 -10.31 6.86 -6.05
C SER A 90 -10.59 5.55 -6.78
N GLU A 91 -11.80 5.40 -7.33
CA GLU A 91 -12.17 4.23 -8.13
C GLU A 91 -11.24 4.05 -9.34
N LYS A 92 -10.84 5.14 -9.95
CA LYS A 92 -9.92 5.11 -11.10
C LYS A 92 -8.56 4.54 -10.68
N GLU A 93 -8.06 4.96 -9.52
CA GLU A 93 -6.80 4.45 -8.99
C GLU A 93 -6.92 2.98 -8.60
N ILE A 94 -8.05 2.57 -8.03
CA ILE A 94 -8.32 1.16 -7.69
C ILE A 94 -8.24 0.27 -8.94
N LEU A 95 -8.86 0.68 -10.03
CA LEU A 95 -8.84 -0.09 -11.28
C LEU A 95 -7.41 -0.26 -11.79
N LYS A 96 -6.61 0.79 -11.70
CA LYS A 96 -5.21 0.76 -12.11
C LYS A 96 -4.39 -0.18 -11.22
N ILE A 97 -4.60 -0.13 -9.92
CA ILE A 97 -3.94 -1.04 -8.96
C ILE A 97 -4.27 -2.49 -9.28
N LYS A 98 -5.55 -2.80 -9.49
CA LYS A 98 -5.98 -4.17 -9.84
C LYS A 98 -5.30 -4.69 -11.09
N GLU A 99 -5.23 -3.85 -12.12
CA GLU A 99 -4.59 -4.21 -13.39
C GLU A 99 -3.10 -4.55 -13.18
N VAL A 100 -2.39 -3.71 -12.44
CA VAL A 100 -0.96 -3.92 -12.20
C VAL A 100 -0.71 -5.12 -11.30
N LEU A 101 -1.55 -5.33 -10.28
CA LEU A 101 -1.46 -6.53 -9.43
C LEU A 101 -1.61 -7.79 -10.26
N LYS A 102 -2.58 -7.81 -11.18
CA LYS A 102 -2.80 -8.95 -12.06
C LYS A 102 -1.59 -9.20 -12.96
N GLU A 103 -1.08 -8.17 -13.61
CA GLU A 103 0.07 -8.27 -14.50
C GLU A 103 1.34 -8.70 -13.76
N THR A 104 1.53 -8.23 -12.54
CA THR A 104 2.75 -8.50 -11.78
C THR A 104 2.76 -9.89 -11.14
N PHE A 105 1.63 -10.35 -10.62
CA PHE A 105 1.58 -11.57 -9.81
C PHE A 105 0.76 -12.71 -10.38
N VAL A 106 -0.13 -12.45 -11.32
CA VAL A 106 -1.01 -13.51 -11.88
C VAL A 106 -0.60 -13.90 -13.26
N ASP A 107 0.12 -13.04 -13.95
CA ASP A 107 0.73 -13.35 -15.21
C ASP A 107 0.85 -12.49 -16.37
#